data_8b358e74ff9d36d50a35c718781d6df2
#
_entry.id   8b358e74ff9d36d50a35c718781d6df2
#
_cell.length_a   1.000
_cell.length_b   1.000
_cell.length_c   1.000
_cell.angle_alpha   90.00
_cell.angle_beta   90.00
_cell.angle_gamma   90.00
#
_symmetry.space_group_name_H-M   'P 1'
#
loop_
_entity.id
_entity.type
_entity.pdbx_description
1 polymer ?
#
loop_
_entity_poly.entity_id
_entity_poly.type
_entity_poly.pdbx_seq_one_letter_code
_entity_poly.pdbx_strand_id
1 'polypeptide(L)'
;MAAKIVKLARPAEPSISRVLEEFLEEQRARLAPRTLSSYEAVLDLLQSHLNGYAHEGLAKAEAALFRKVVAGKDLKRTAGTVTKKLSKWLAAKGYISEENGREGRERGSEAARDLPTAERAAQILRDAVDRLGIDPADLAEDDCVEFDHFTIARLEPGRLWLDVREGGKRRPRGPIPIPKSATKLLREGWEVSCSLGRVRGAWRIVEVANVYPG
;
A
#
# COMPACT_ATOMS: atom_id res chain seq x y z
N MET A 1 5.09 -58.51 19.26
CA MET A 1 4.08 -57.72 18.48
C MET A 1 4.51 -56.26 18.53
N ALA A 2 4.96 -55.73 17.42
CA ALA A 2 5.38 -54.31 17.33
C ALA A 2 4.16 -53.44 17.03
N ALA A 3 3.88 -52.49 17.90
CA ALA A 3 2.80 -51.53 17.72
C ALA A 3 3.15 -50.59 16.56
N LYS A 4 2.34 -50.60 15.51
CA LYS A 4 2.44 -49.71 14.33
C LYS A 4 1.99 -48.33 14.77
N ILE A 5 2.93 -47.41 14.95
CA ILE A 5 2.62 -46.00 15.22
C ILE A 5 2.03 -45.44 13.91
N VAL A 6 0.70 -45.32 13.88
CA VAL A 6 0.00 -44.56 12.82
C VAL A 6 0.31 -43.10 13.03
N LYS A 7 1.20 -42.50 12.21
CA LYS A 7 1.35 -41.07 12.11
C LYS A 7 0.01 -40.50 11.60
N LEU A 8 -0.78 -39.92 12.50
CA LEU A 8 -1.92 -39.08 12.11
C LEU A 8 -1.39 -37.98 11.16
N ALA A 9 -1.85 -38.03 9.90
CA ALA A 9 -1.55 -36.97 8.95
C ALA A 9 -2.03 -35.65 9.57
N ARG A 10 -1.13 -34.64 9.64
CA ARG A 10 -1.55 -33.29 10.00
C ARG A 10 -2.66 -32.87 9.02
N PRO A 11 -3.78 -32.32 9.52
CA PRO A 11 -4.78 -31.77 8.62
C PRO A 11 -4.08 -30.79 7.66
N ALA A 12 -4.35 -30.93 6.36
CA ALA A 12 -3.79 -30.04 5.35
C ALA A 12 -4.13 -28.60 5.73
N GLU A 13 -3.13 -27.72 5.76
CA GLU A 13 -3.35 -26.29 5.99
C GLU A 13 -4.37 -25.78 4.95
N PRO A 14 -5.40 -25.03 5.37
CA PRO A 14 -6.38 -24.52 4.43
C PRO A 14 -5.74 -23.56 3.45
N SER A 15 -6.14 -23.60 2.18
CA SER A 15 -5.69 -22.65 1.18
C SER A 15 -6.21 -21.25 1.49
N ILE A 16 -5.48 -20.23 1.05
CA ILE A 16 -5.89 -18.81 1.20
C ILE A 16 -7.28 -18.61 0.60
N SER A 17 -7.54 -19.12 -0.61
CA SER A 17 -8.84 -19.01 -1.28
C SER A 17 -9.98 -19.51 -0.41
N ARG A 18 -9.84 -20.71 0.14
CA ARG A 18 -10.86 -21.31 1.01
C ARG A 18 -11.15 -20.46 2.25
N VAL A 19 -10.12 -19.89 2.86
CA VAL A 19 -10.27 -19.08 4.07
C VAL A 19 -10.94 -17.75 3.76
N LEU A 20 -10.61 -17.12 2.61
CA LEU A 20 -11.26 -15.89 2.16
C LEU A 20 -12.73 -16.14 1.80
N GLU A 21 -13.05 -17.27 1.16
CA GLU A 21 -14.44 -17.69 0.90
C GLU A 21 -15.23 -17.88 2.20
N GLU A 22 -14.67 -18.59 3.19
CA GLU A 22 -15.30 -18.76 4.50
C GLU A 22 -15.59 -17.43 5.19
N PHE A 23 -14.63 -16.50 5.15
CA PHE A 23 -14.84 -15.16 5.68
C PHE A 23 -15.99 -14.45 4.95
N LEU A 24 -16.04 -14.48 3.62
CA LEU A 24 -17.09 -13.84 2.82
C LEU A 24 -18.47 -14.44 3.11
N GLU A 25 -18.59 -15.75 3.23
CA GLU A 25 -19.85 -16.41 3.58
C GLU A 25 -20.41 -15.91 4.92
N GLU A 26 -19.57 -15.77 5.93
CA GLU A 26 -20.01 -15.21 7.21
C GLU A 26 -20.40 -13.71 7.11
N GLN A 27 -19.77 -12.97 6.19
CA GLN A 27 -20.13 -11.56 5.97
C GLN A 27 -21.44 -11.39 5.19
N ARG A 28 -21.78 -12.32 4.28
CA ARG A 28 -23.05 -12.29 3.51
C ARG A 28 -24.28 -12.17 4.40
N ALA A 29 -24.30 -12.85 5.52
CA ALA A 29 -25.42 -12.81 6.47
C ALA A 29 -25.55 -11.45 7.19
N ARG A 30 -24.53 -10.57 7.12
CA ARG A 30 -24.42 -9.36 7.97
C ARG A 30 -24.31 -8.07 7.18
N LEU A 31 -23.94 -8.11 5.91
CA LEU A 31 -23.64 -6.93 5.11
C LEU A 31 -24.68 -6.70 4.01
N ALA A 32 -24.94 -5.41 3.72
CA ALA A 32 -25.72 -5.04 2.56
C ALA A 32 -24.99 -5.45 1.26
N PRO A 33 -25.71 -5.79 0.16
CA PRO A 33 -25.13 -6.30 -1.09
C PRO A 33 -24.00 -5.42 -1.65
N ARG A 34 -24.18 -4.10 -1.66
CA ARG A 34 -23.16 -3.14 -2.14
C ARG A 34 -21.87 -3.20 -1.29
N THR A 35 -22.00 -3.34 0.02
CA THR A 35 -20.83 -3.44 0.91
C THR A 35 -20.13 -4.78 0.71
N LEU A 36 -20.88 -5.86 0.54
CA LEU A 36 -20.35 -7.19 0.25
C LEU A 36 -19.54 -7.19 -1.04
N SER A 37 -20.10 -6.63 -2.14
CA SER A 37 -19.37 -6.51 -3.42
C SER A 37 -18.06 -5.74 -3.29
N SER A 38 -18.03 -4.70 -2.44
CA SER A 38 -16.78 -3.98 -2.16
C SER A 38 -15.77 -4.85 -1.38
N TYR A 39 -16.23 -5.75 -0.52
CA TYR A 39 -15.38 -6.70 0.20
C TYR A 39 -14.81 -7.75 -0.75
N GLU A 40 -15.65 -8.32 -1.62
CA GLU A 40 -15.25 -9.26 -2.67
C GLU A 40 -14.12 -8.66 -3.51
N ALA A 41 -14.30 -7.44 -4.03
CA ALA A 41 -13.27 -6.75 -4.83
C ALA A 41 -11.95 -6.54 -4.08
N VAL A 42 -11.97 -6.23 -2.78
CA VAL A 42 -10.75 -6.09 -1.97
C VAL A 42 -10.07 -7.46 -1.78
N LEU A 43 -10.83 -8.51 -1.50
CA LEU A 43 -10.28 -9.83 -1.25
C LEU A 43 -9.75 -10.48 -2.53
N ASP A 44 -10.37 -10.22 -3.68
CA ASP A 44 -9.88 -10.65 -5.00
C ASP A 44 -8.51 -10.00 -5.32
N LEU A 45 -8.37 -8.70 -5.03
CA LEU A 45 -7.08 -8.01 -5.17
C LEU A 45 -6.03 -8.58 -4.22
N LEU A 46 -6.40 -8.85 -2.97
CA LEU A 46 -5.50 -9.46 -1.99
C LEU A 46 -5.07 -10.85 -2.46
N GLN A 47 -6.00 -11.68 -2.89
CA GLN A 47 -5.71 -13.03 -3.39
C GLN A 47 -4.81 -12.99 -4.61
N SER A 48 -5.09 -12.11 -5.57
CA SER A 48 -4.26 -11.93 -6.77
C SER A 48 -2.84 -11.51 -6.42
N HIS A 49 -2.69 -10.62 -5.43
CA HIS A 49 -1.38 -10.20 -4.94
C HIS A 49 -0.62 -11.35 -4.26
N LEU A 50 -1.28 -12.12 -3.41
CA LEU A 50 -0.69 -13.27 -2.72
C LEU A 50 -0.29 -14.37 -3.70
N ASN A 51 -1.12 -14.66 -4.71
CA ASN A 51 -0.82 -15.63 -5.77
C ASN A 51 0.39 -15.22 -6.60
N GLY A 52 0.53 -13.93 -6.90
CA GLY A 52 1.68 -13.38 -7.64
C GLY A 52 3.02 -13.57 -6.92
N TYR A 53 3.01 -13.75 -5.59
CA TYR A 53 4.18 -14.05 -4.77
C TYR A 53 4.32 -15.54 -4.40
N ALA A 54 3.57 -16.45 -5.05
CA ALA A 54 3.59 -17.89 -4.81
C ALA A 54 3.31 -18.32 -3.35
N HIS A 55 2.51 -17.54 -2.62
CA HIS A 55 2.12 -17.84 -1.23
C HIS A 55 0.75 -18.55 -1.22
N GLU A 56 0.74 -19.87 -1.22
CA GLU A 56 -0.49 -20.65 -1.14
C GLU A 56 -0.99 -20.90 0.29
N GLY A 57 -0.16 -20.68 1.31
CA GLY A 57 -0.47 -20.92 2.71
C GLY A 57 -0.54 -19.67 3.57
N LEU A 58 -1.53 -19.59 4.46
CA LEU A 58 -1.72 -18.47 5.40
C LEU A 58 -0.59 -18.29 6.41
N ALA A 59 0.13 -19.34 6.78
CA ALA A 59 1.23 -19.28 7.73
C ALA A 59 2.40 -18.41 7.28
N LYS A 60 2.46 -18.06 5.97
CA LYS A 60 3.49 -17.20 5.37
C LYS A 60 2.96 -15.83 4.92
N ALA A 61 1.66 -15.57 5.07
CA ALA A 61 1.07 -14.28 4.76
C ALA A 61 1.41 -13.27 5.85
N GLU A 62 2.58 -12.66 5.76
CA GLU A 62 2.94 -11.55 6.64
C GLU A 62 1.99 -10.38 6.44
N ALA A 63 1.57 -9.75 7.54
CA ALA A 63 0.73 -8.54 7.53
C ALA A 63 1.30 -7.40 6.67
N ALA A 64 2.60 -7.44 6.36
CA ALA A 64 3.29 -6.52 5.45
C ALA A 64 2.76 -6.52 4.01
N LEU A 65 2.13 -7.62 3.55
CA LEU A 65 1.58 -7.73 2.19
C LEU A 65 0.38 -6.81 1.93
N PHE A 66 -0.35 -6.41 2.98
CA PHE A 66 -1.50 -5.51 2.85
C PHE A 66 -1.14 -4.06 2.47
N ARG A 67 0.15 -3.67 2.47
CA ARG A 67 0.59 -2.29 2.20
C ARG A 67 0.53 -1.88 0.74
N LYS A 68 0.59 -2.81 -0.21
CA LYS A 68 0.82 -2.52 -1.65
C LYS A 68 -0.39 -2.70 -2.57
N VAL A 69 -1.59 -2.84 -2.04
CA VAL A 69 -2.78 -2.97 -2.89
C VAL A 69 -3.12 -1.62 -3.52
N VAL A 70 -2.85 -1.48 -4.82
CA VAL A 70 -3.22 -0.30 -5.61
C VAL A 70 -4.68 -0.41 -6.01
N ALA A 71 -5.51 0.52 -5.57
CA ALA A 71 -6.94 0.50 -5.82
C ALA A 71 -7.53 1.92 -5.90
N GLY A 72 -8.68 2.09 -6.54
CA GLY A 72 -9.41 3.35 -6.59
C GLY A 72 -9.79 3.88 -5.19
N LYS A 73 -10.14 5.16 -5.08
CA LYS A 73 -10.33 5.89 -3.81
C LYS A 73 -11.27 5.19 -2.83
N ASP A 74 -12.43 4.70 -3.31
CA ASP A 74 -13.41 4.00 -2.47
C ASP A 74 -12.91 2.62 -2.05
N LEU A 75 -12.19 1.93 -2.93
CA LEU A 75 -11.63 0.63 -2.67
C LEU A 75 -10.47 0.70 -1.65
N LYS A 76 -9.62 1.74 -1.72
CA LYS A 76 -8.56 2.00 -0.72
C LYS A 76 -9.11 2.17 0.70
N ARG A 77 -10.21 2.93 0.84
CA ARG A 77 -10.89 3.10 2.15
C ARG A 77 -11.49 1.78 2.65
N THR A 78 -12.10 1.02 1.75
CA THR A 78 -12.68 -0.30 2.08
C THR A 78 -11.59 -1.29 2.43
N ALA A 79 -10.44 -1.28 1.75
CA ALA A 79 -9.31 -2.18 2.00
C ALA A 79 -8.86 -2.16 3.45
N GLY A 80 -8.63 -0.99 4.04
CA GLY A 80 -8.28 -0.89 5.46
C GLY A 80 -9.33 -1.48 6.41
N THR A 81 -10.62 -1.26 6.10
CA THR A 81 -11.73 -1.82 6.89
C THR A 81 -11.81 -3.35 6.77
N VAL A 82 -11.64 -3.88 5.56
CA VAL A 82 -11.63 -5.32 5.27
C VAL A 82 -10.44 -5.97 5.96
N THR A 83 -9.25 -5.41 5.82
CA THR A 83 -8.03 -5.90 6.48
C THR A 83 -8.21 -6.02 8.00
N LYS A 84 -8.74 -4.96 8.63
CA LYS A 84 -9.01 -4.97 10.07
C LYS A 84 -9.98 -6.08 10.49
N LYS A 85 -11.08 -6.26 9.75
CA LYS A 85 -12.09 -7.28 10.06
C LYS A 85 -11.58 -8.68 9.76
N LEU A 86 -10.89 -8.86 8.64
CA LEU A 86 -10.29 -10.14 8.27
C LEU A 86 -9.25 -10.58 9.31
N SER A 87 -8.33 -9.70 9.71
CA SER A 87 -7.31 -10.03 10.73
C SER A 87 -7.94 -10.42 12.07
N LYS A 88 -9.01 -9.72 12.50
CA LYS A 88 -9.77 -10.10 13.70
C LYS A 88 -10.40 -11.48 13.56
N TRP A 89 -11.02 -11.75 12.42
CA TRP A 89 -11.70 -13.01 12.16
C TRP A 89 -10.71 -14.17 12.05
N LEU A 90 -9.57 -13.99 11.35
CA LEU A 90 -8.52 -15.00 11.22
C LEU A 90 -7.95 -15.41 12.59
N ALA A 91 -7.70 -14.45 13.48
CA ALA A 91 -7.25 -14.73 14.84
C ALA A 91 -8.33 -15.47 15.64
N ALA A 92 -9.59 -15.06 15.58
CA ALA A 92 -10.70 -15.69 16.27
C ALA A 92 -10.95 -17.14 15.80
N LYS A 93 -10.66 -17.46 14.53
CA LYS A 93 -10.72 -18.83 13.98
C LYS A 93 -9.46 -19.66 14.22
N GLY A 94 -8.39 -19.04 14.76
CA GLY A 94 -7.12 -19.72 15.00
C GLY A 94 -6.27 -19.94 13.73
N TYR A 95 -6.58 -19.27 12.62
CA TYR A 95 -5.79 -19.32 11.39
C TYR A 95 -4.47 -18.57 11.52
N ILE A 96 -4.43 -17.52 12.36
CA ILE A 96 -3.22 -16.74 12.71
C ILE A 96 -3.14 -16.58 14.23
N SER A 97 -1.96 -16.23 14.74
CA SER A 97 -1.80 -15.92 16.16
C SER A 97 -2.57 -14.64 16.55
N GLU A 98 -2.90 -14.49 17.83
CA GLU A 98 -3.51 -13.26 18.37
C GLU A 98 -2.62 -12.04 18.15
N GLU A 99 -1.30 -12.20 18.20
CA GLU A 99 -0.32 -11.15 17.94
C GLU A 99 -0.40 -10.66 16.50
N ASN A 100 -0.35 -11.57 15.51
CA ASN A 100 -0.51 -11.25 14.10
C ASN A 100 -1.88 -10.65 13.81
N GLY A 101 -2.93 -11.14 14.47
CA GLY A 101 -4.27 -10.57 14.40
C GLY A 101 -4.34 -9.13 14.92
N ARG A 102 -3.63 -8.81 16.00
CA ARG A 102 -3.53 -7.44 16.53
C ARG A 102 -2.77 -6.53 15.56
N GLU A 103 -1.61 -6.95 15.10
CA GLU A 103 -0.82 -6.19 14.13
C GLU A 103 -1.61 -5.91 12.85
N GLY A 104 -2.29 -6.92 12.28
CA GLY A 104 -3.14 -6.74 11.10
C GLY A 104 -4.29 -5.74 11.33
N ARG A 105 -4.89 -5.71 12.53
CA ARG A 105 -5.93 -4.72 12.89
C ARG A 105 -5.36 -3.30 12.99
N GLU A 106 -4.19 -3.12 13.57
CA GLU A 106 -3.50 -1.84 13.68
C GLU A 106 -3.17 -1.30 12.29
N ARG A 107 -2.52 -2.11 11.45
CA ARG A 107 -2.19 -1.75 10.06
C ARG A 107 -3.43 -1.48 9.21
N GLY A 108 -4.49 -2.28 9.35
CA GLY A 108 -5.77 -2.03 8.67
C GLY A 108 -6.41 -0.71 9.09
N SER A 109 -6.27 -0.32 10.36
CA SER A 109 -6.77 0.97 10.87
C SER A 109 -5.95 2.15 10.35
N GLU A 110 -4.63 2.01 10.27
CA GLU A 110 -3.73 2.98 9.66
C GLU A 110 -4.03 3.15 8.17
N ALA A 111 -4.13 2.05 7.43
CA ALA A 111 -4.46 2.06 6.02
C ALA A 111 -5.81 2.75 5.73
N ALA A 112 -6.85 2.47 6.54
CA ALA A 112 -8.16 3.11 6.39
C ALA A 112 -8.10 4.63 6.56
N ARG A 113 -7.19 5.14 7.39
CA ARG A 113 -6.98 6.57 7.65
C ARG A 113 -6.06 7.21 6.62
N ASP A 114 -4.94 6.55 6.31
CA ASP A 114 -3.84 7.17 5.59
C ASP A 114 -3.96 7.03 4.06
N LEU A 115 -4.53 5.93 3.54
CA LEU A 115 -4.72 5.74 2.09
C LEU A 115 -5.60 6.82 1.42
N PRO A 116 -6.76 7.22 1.97
CA PRO A 116 -7.54 8.32 1.39
C PRO A 116 -6.80 9.66 1.44
N THR A 117 -5.97 9.88 2.47
CA THR A 117 -5.16 11.10 2.62
C THR A 117 -4.04 11.12 1.60
N ALA A 118 -3.35 10.01 1.40
CA ALA A 118 -2.31 9.84 0.39
C ALA A 118 -2.85 10.04 -1.03
N GLU A 119 -4.03 9.49 -1.34
CA GLU A 119 -4.68 9.69 -2.65
C GLU A 119 -5.01 11.17 -2.90
N ARG A 120 -5.53 11.87 -1.89
CA ARG A 120 -5.78 13.30 -2.00
C ARG A 120 -4.50 14.10 -2.21
N ALA A 121 -3.41 13.74 -1.52
CA ALA A 121 -2.10 14.36 -1.72
C ALA A 121 -1.58 14.10 -3.14
N ALA A 122 -1.66 12.87 -3.63
CA ALA A 122 -1.28 12.50 -4.99
C ALA A 122 -2.05 13.32 -6.03
N GLN A 123 -3.37 13.50 -5.87
CA GLN A 123 -4.17 14.31 -6.78
C GLN A 123 -3.72 15.77 -6.81
N ILE A 124 -3.43 16.37 -5.64
CA ILE A 124 -2.92 17.75 -5.57
C ILE A 124 -1.55 17.88 -6.26
N LEU A 125 -0.71 16.86 -6.14
CA LEU A 125 0.59 16.82 -6.82
C LEU A 125 0.43 16.69 -8.34
N ARG A 126 -0.45 15.79 -8.82
CA ARG A 126 -0.79 15.65 -10.25
C ARG A 126 -1.27 16.98 -10.84
N ASP A 127 -2.24 17.61 -10.18
CA ASP A 127 -2.76 18.91 -10.62
C ASP A 127 -1.67 20.01 -10.66
N ALA A 128 -0.65 19.89 -9.81
CA ALA A 128 0.48 20.84 -9.81
C ALA A 128 1.48 20.56 -10.93
N VAL A 129 1.74 19.28 -11.24
CA VAL A 129 2.56 18.84 -12.36
C VAL A 129 1.90 19.23 -13.69
N ASP A 130 0.60 18.97 -13.84
CA ASP A 130 -0.15 19.36 -15.05
C ASP A 130 -0.06 20.88 -15.32
N ARG A 131 -0.15 21.69 -14.25
CA ARG A 131 0.03 23.16 -14.38
C ARG A 131 1.46 23.59 -14.68
N LEU A 132 2.46 22.77 -14.32
CA LEU A 132 3.85 23.04 -14.66
C LEU A 132 4.10 22.88 -16.17
N GLY A 133 3.41 21.91 -16.79
CA GLY A 133 3.39 21.70 -18.24
C GLY A 133 4.75 21.34 -18.82
N ILE A 134 5.58 20.60 -18.09
CA ILE A 134 6.90 20.15 -18.52
C ILE A 134 6.81 18.66 -18.83
N ASP A 135 7.17 18.29 -20.05
CA ASP A 135 7.35 16.89 -20.42
C ASP A 135 8.73 16.42 -19.94
N PRO A 136 8.84 15.34 -19.15
CA PRO A 136 10.12 14.77 -18.76
C PRO A 136 11.03 14.45 -19.97
N ALA A 137 10.45 14.12 -21.13
CA ALA A 137 11.19 13.83 -22.36
C ALA A 137 11.93 15.06 -22.95
N ASP A 138 11.51 16.28 -22.56
CA ASP A 138 12.15 17.52 -23.00
C ASP A 138 13.36 17.92 -22.13
N LEU A 139 13.62 17.19 -21.04
CA LEU A 139 14.74 17.45 -20.14
C LEU A 139 16.00 16.70 -20.57
N ALA A 140 17.17 17.33 -20.35
CA ALA A 140 18.44 16.65 -20.52
C ALA A 140 18.57 15.49 -19.52
N GLU A 141 19.26 14.40 -19.90
CA GLU A 141 19.44 13.21 -19.08
C GLU A 141 20.05 13.56 -17.70
N ASP A 142 21.03 14.46 -17.65
CA ASP A 142 21.66 14.92 -16.40
C ASP A 142 20.73 15.80 -15.52
N ASP A 143 19.66 16.33 -16.09
CA ASP A 143 18.67 17.18 -15.42
C ASP A 143 17.39 16.39 -15.07
N CYS A 144 17.35 15.08 -15.31
CA CYS A 144 16.22 14.20 -15.02
C CYS A 144 16.63 13.10 -14.03
N VAL A 145 15.74 12.79 -13.09
CA VAL A 145 15.78 11.56 -12.29
C VAL A 145 14.59 10.73 -12.74
N GLU A 146 14.88 9.56 -13.30
CA GLU A 146 13.87 8.64 -13.82
C GLU A 146 12.80 8.30 -12.78
N PHE A 147 11.66 7.85 -13.27
CA PHE A 147 10.52 7.46 -12.48
C PHE A 147 10.88 6.33 -11.49
N ASP A 148 10.73 6.62 -10.20
CA ASP A 148 10.96 5.65 -9.12
C ASP A 148 10.08 5.97 -7.89
N HIS A 149 10.19 5.15 -6.86
CA HIS A 149 9.56 5.33 -5.56
C HIS A 149 10.55 6.01 -4.60
N PHE A 150 10.29 7.27 -4.29
CA PHE A 150 11.16 8.05 -3.40
C PHE A 150 10.52 8.23 -2.03
N THR A 151 11.27 7.91 -0.98
CA THR A 151 10.86 8.19 0.40
C THR A 151 10.93 9.69 0.68
N ILE A 152 9.91 10.24 1.33
CA ILE A 152 9.91 11.61 1.82
C ILE A 152 10.84 11.69 3.04
N ALA A 153 12.01 12.31 2.84
CA ALA A 153 13.01 12.47 3.90
C ALA A 153 12.70 13.64 4.84
N ARG A 154 12.07 14.70 4.30
CA ARG A 154 11.75 15.92 5.05
C ARG A 154 10.59 16.67 4.42
N LEU A 155 9.77 17.31 5.25
CA LEU A 155 8.65 18.17 4.85
C LEU A 155 8.71 19.52 5.54
N GLU A 156 8.46 20.58 4.75
CA GLU A 156 8.20 21.92 5.24
C GLU A 156 6.99 22.51 4.51
N PRO A 157 6.32 23.53 5.03
CA PRO A 157 5.19 24.14 4.33
C PRO A 157 5.54 24.60 2.90
N GLY A 158 4.99 23.90 1.89
CA GLY A 158 5.24 24.17 0.47
C GLY A 158 6.53 23.59 -0.09
N ARG A 159 7.25 22.74 0.63
CA ARG A 159 8.52 22.13 0.22
C ARG A 159 8.63 20.70 0.70
N LEU A 160 9.29 19.83 -0.08
CA LEU A 160 9.66 18.49 0.34
C LEU A 160 11.09 18.15 -0.09
N TRP A 161 11.67 17.13 0.54
CA TRP A 161 12.92 16.47 0.17
C TRP A 161 12.65 14.99 0.00
N LEU A 162 13.14 14.45 -1.10
CA LEU A 162 13.00 13.03 -1.43
C LEU A 162 14.35 12.33 -1.37
N ASP A 163 14.41 11.15 -0.78
CA ASP A 163 15.61 10.31 -0.79
C ASP A 163 15.82 9.71 -2.17
N VAL A 164 16.81 10.21 -2.91
CA VAL A 164 17.20 9.72 -4.22
C VAL A 164 18.44 8.83 -4.08
N ARG A 165 18.49 7.72 -4.82
CA ARG A 165 19.67 6.86 -4.90
C ARG A 165 20.68 7.43 -5.90
N GLU A 166 21.86 7.77 -5.40
CA GLU A 166 22.98 8.22 -6.24
C GLU A 166 24.25 7.46 -5.82
N GLY A 167 24.89 6.78 -6.77
CA GLY A 167 26.11 6.02 -6.50
C GLY A 167 25.94 4.97 -5.37
N GLY A 168 24.76 4.34 -5.26
CA GLY A 168 24.44 3.33 -4.23
C GLY A 168 24.09 3.90 -2.85
N LYS A 169 24.13 5.22 -2.66
CA LYS A 169 23.75 5.89 -1.41
C LYS A 169 22.44 6.67 -1.57
N ARG A 170 21.63 6.70 -0.52
CA ARG A 170 20.46 7.60 -0.45
C ARG A 170 20.90 8.99 -0.05
N ARG A 171 20.47 10.01 -0.81
CA ARG A 171 20.72 11.42 -0.51
C ARG A 171 19.43 12.22 -0.64
N PRO A 172 19.10 13.07 0.34
CA PRO A 172 17.93 13.93 0.25
C PRO A 172 18.10 14.94 -0.90
N ARG A 173 17.18 14.90 -1.87
CA ARG A 173 17.09 15.84 -2.98
C ARG A 173 16.00 16.86 -2.69
N GLY A 174 16.34 18.13 -2.70
CA GLY A 174 15.40 19.22 -2.39
C GLY A 174 16.13 20.54 -2.04
N PRO A 175 15.40 21.60 -1.69
CA PRO A 175 13.95 21.65 -1.53
C PRO A 175 13.21 21.56 -2.87
N ILE A 176 12.22 20.70 -2.95
CA ILE A 176 11.30 20.58 -4.09
C ILE A 176 10.02 21.32 -3.71
N PRO A 177 9.66 22.42 -4.40
CA PRO A 177 8.44 23.15 -4.11
C PRO A 177 7.21 22.37 -4.57
N ILE A 178 6.24 22.28 -3.67
CA ILE A 178 4.93 21.67 -3.90
C ILE A 178 3.83 22.53 -3.27
N PRO A 179 2.55 22.32 -3.62
CA PRO A 179 1.46 23.06 -2.97
C PRO A 179 1.45 22.86 -1.45
N LYS A 180 1.24 23.96 -0.69
CA LYS A 180 1.09 23.89 0.77
C LYS A 180 -0.05 22.97 1.22
N SER A 181 -1.09 22.82 0.39
CA SER A 181 -2.18 21.86 0.63
C SER A 181 -1.71 20.40 0.57
N ALA A 182 -0.72 20.06 -0.27
CA ALA A 182 -0.13 18.74 -0.32
C ALA A 182 0.72 18.46 0.94
N THR A 183 1.59 19.42 1.36
CA THR A 183 2.43 19.22 2.55
C THR A 183 1.64 19.05 3.84
N LYS A 184 0.39 19.51 3.91
CA LYS A 184 -0.51 19.28 5.06
C LYS A 184 -1.02 17.83 5.14
N LEU A 185 -0.98 17.10 4.04
CA LEU A 185 -1.49 15.74 3.93
C LEU A 185 -0.37 14.69 3.95
N LEU A 186 0.78 15.04 3.40
CA LEU A 186 1.96 14.18 3.34
C LEU A 186 2.60 14.00 4.72
N ARG A 187 3.40 12.94 4.85
CA ARG A 187 4.20 12.66 6.04
C ARG A 187 5.60 12.20 5.66
N GLU A 188 6.58 12.50 6.49
CA GLU A 188 7.92 11.93 6.38
C GLU A 188 7.84 10.40 6.51
N GLY A 189 8.67 9.70 5.76
CA GLY A 189 8.64 8.24 5.64
C GLY A 189 7.63 7.68 4.63
N TRP A 190 6.68 8.50 4.12
CA TRP A 190 5.83 8.09 3.00
C TRP A 190 6.62 8.07 1.70
N GLU A 191 6.13 7.32 0.71
CA GLU A 191 6.75 7.23 -0.61
C GLU A 191 5.93 7.97 -1.66
N VAL A 192 6.63 8.63 -2.59
CA VAL A 192 6.04 9.25 -3.77
C VAL A 192 6.61 8.58 -5.01
N SER A 193 5.74 8.04 -5.88
CA SER A 193 6.13 7.56 -7.20
C SER A 193 6.13 8.72 -8.17
N CYS A 194 7.30 9.17 -8.59
CA CYS A 194 7.44 10.35 -9.44
C CYS A 194 8.76 10.37 -10.23
N SER A 195 8.82 11.24 -11.24
CA SER A 195 10.07 11.67 -11.88
C SER A 195 10.43 13.07 -11.39
N LEU A 196 11.72 13.35 -11.24
CA LEU A 196 12.22 14.66 -10.87
C LEU A 196 12.95 15.29 -12.05
N GLY A 197 12.72 16.58 -12.27
CA GLY A 197 13.41 17.38 -13.28
C GLY A 197 14.04 18.62 -12.69
N ARG A 198 15.21 19.01 -13.22
CA ARG A 198 15.87 20.28 -12.86
C ARG A 198 15.43 21.38 -13.82
N VAL A 199 14.49 22.18 -13.36
CA VAL A 199 13.85 23.24 -14.15
C VAL A 199 14.34 24.59 -13.66
N ARG A 200 15.01 25.36 -14.54
CA ARG A 200 15.60 26.67 -14.18
C ARG A 200 16.49 26.60 -12.93
N GLY A 201 17.29 25.53 -12.85
CA GLY A 201 18.25 25.31 -11.75
C GLY A 201 17.63 24.80 -10.44
N ALA A 202 16.32 24.55 -10.37
CA ALA A 202 15.65 24.03 -9.19
C ALA A 202 14.93 22.70 -9.47
N TRP A 203 14.99 21.78 -8.52
CA TRP A 203 14.30 20.50 -8.62
C TRP A 203 12.78 20.67 -8.56
N ARG A 204 12.08 19.93 -9.42
CA ARG A 204 10.62 19.86 -9.52
C ARG A 204 10.19 18.42 -9.67
N ILE A 205 8.99 18.09 -9.21
CA ILE A 205 8.29 16.90 -9.66
C ILE A 205 7.74 17.22 -11.04
N VAL A 206 8.11 16.45 -12.05
CA VAL A 206 7.69 16.62 -13.46
C VAL A 206 6.71 15.56 -13.90
N GLU A 207 6.64 14.45 -13.18
CA GLU A 207 5.67 13.39 -13.33
C GLU A 207 5.34 12.81 -11.96
N VAL A 208 4.09 12.45 -11.69
CA VAL A 208 3.66 11.81 -10.44
C VAL A 208 2.53 10.82 -10.68
N ALA A 209 2.67 9.62 -10.15
CA ALA A 209 1.60 8.61 -10.16
C ALA A 209 0.88 8.55 -8.81
N ASN A 210 1.52 8.06 -7.78
CA ASN A 210 0.90 7.75 -6.50
C ASN A 210 1.72 8.24 -5.30
N VAL A 211 1.03 8.31 -4.16
CA VAL A 211 1.63 8.47 -2.83
C VAL A 211 1.26 7.24 -2.00
N TYR A 212 2.22 6.65 -1.32
CA TYR A 212 2.04 5.47 -0.49
C TYR A 212 2.36 5.82 0.97
N PRO A 213 1.46 5.55 1.91
CA PRO A 213 1.75 5.59 3.33
C PRO A 213 2.87 4.59 3.69
N GLY A 214 3.78 4.98 4.58
CA GLY A 214 4.87 4.14 5.07
C GLY A 214 4.41 3.10 6.09
#